data_1c3b4c68065caf6df94b3885c85952db
#
_entry.id   1c3b4c68065caf6df94b3885c85952db
#
_cell.length_a   1.000
_cell.length_b   1.000
_cell.length_c   1.000
_cell.angle_alpha   90.00
_cell.angle_beta   90.00
_cell.angle_gamma   90.00
#
_symmetry.space_group_name_H-M   'P 1'
#
loop_
_entity.id
_entity.type
_entity.pdbx_description
1 polymer ?
#
loop_
_entity_poly.entity_id
_entity_poly.type
_entity_poly.pdbx_seq_one_letter_code
_entity_poly.pdbx_strand_id
1 'polypeptide(L)'
;IAVSTRGDYAYRTEQLDYAGKLSNGDPEGIWKITDRQGQVVAQLLYREGKLQGESRFFYPDGVVAVQVTYDNGKITAYKEFFSDGTLKTELEYNRGLRHGEARFYYSTGHLFGEGKYKKGRRTGTWKYYKVTGEIEKKLKF
;
A
#
# COMPACT_ATOMS: atom_id res chain seq x y z
N ILE A 1 -5.01 0.77 25.71
CA ILE A 1 -4.13 0.29 26.80
C ILE A 1 -2.84 -0.24 26.19
N ALA A 2 -1.73 0.25 26.66
CA ALA A 2 -0.42 -0.18 26.19
C ALA A 2 0.16 -1.25 27.14
N VAL A 3 0.65 -2.36 26.58
CA VAL A 3 1.31 -3.43 27.32
C VAL A 3 2.70 -3.65 26.71
N SER A 4 3.73 -3.57 27.54
CA SER A 4 5.11 -3.78 27.10
C SER A 4 5.75 -4.92 27.88
N THR A 5 6.35 -5.90 27.18
CA THR A 5 7.18 -6.93 27.78
C THR A 5 8.42 -7.15 26.89
N ARG A 6 9.62 -6.96 27.46
CA ARG A 6 10.94 -7.25 26.85
C ARG A 6 11.10 -6.77 25.39
N GLY A 7 10.74 -5.51 25.11
CA GLY A 7 10.86 -4.93 23.78
C GLY A 7 9.69 -5.23 22.84
N ASP A 8 8.77 -6.08 23.25
CA ASP A 8 7.51 -6.25 22.54
C ASP A 8 6.51 -5.22 23.06
N TYR A 9 5.70 -4.71 22.15
CA TYR A 9 4.70 -3.71 22.48
C TYR A 9 3.36 -4.10 21.87
N ALA A 10 2.30 -3.97 22.66
CA ALA A 10 0.93 -4.14 22.21
C ALA A 10 0.11 -2.92 22.64
N TYR A 11 -0.57 -2.33 21.69
CA TYR A 11 -1.49 -1.21 21.89
C TYR A 11 -2.89 -1.61 21.45
N ARG A 12 -3.87 -1.42 22.32
CA ARG A 12 -5.24 -1.78 22.05
C ARG A 12 -6.13 -0.54 22.06
N THR A 13 -6.90 -0.40 20.98
CA THR A 13 -8.01 0.55 20.91
C THR A 13 -9.32 -0.20 21.08
N GLU A 14 -10.46 0.51 21.07
CA GLU A 14 -11.77 -0.15 21.08
C GLU A 14 -12.02 -1.06 19.89
N GLN A 15 -11.30 -0.85 18.77
CA GLN A 15 -11.52 -1.55 17.51
C GLN A 15 -10.34 -2.35 17.01
N LEU A 16 -9.11 -1.96 17.34
CA LEU A 16 -7.87 -2.54 16.77
C LEU A 16 -6.82 -2.78 17.85
N ASP A 17 -6.07 -3.85 17.66
CA ASP A 17 -4.88 -4.19 18.45
C ASP A 17 -3.63 -3.99 17.60
N TYR A 18 -2.64 -3.32 18.16
CA TYR A 18 -1.32 -3.08 17.53
C TYR A 18 -0.27 -3.82 18.32
N ALA A 19 0.53 -4.67 17.69
CA ALA A 19 1.55 -5.46 18.35
C ALA A 19 2.84 -5.55 17.52
N GLY A 20 3.97 -5.36 18.16
CA GLY A 20 5.30 -5.43 17.56
C GLY A 20 6.39 -5.21 18.58
N LYS A 21 7.61 -5.05 18.11
CA LYS A 21 8.78 -4.81 18.92
C LYS A 21 9.13 -3.34 19.00
N LEU A 22 9.66 -2.92 20.14
CA LEU A 22 10.28 -1.63 20.33
C LEU A 22 11.80 -1.80 20.50
N SER A 23 12.54 -0.91 19.86
CA SER A 23 13.99 -0.77 20.07
C SER A 23 14.25 0.67 20.51
N ASN A 24 14.78 0.85 21.72
CA ASN A 24 15.00 2.17 22.31
C ASN A 24 13.75 3.07 22.31
N GLY A 25 12.57 2.46 22.52
CA GLY A 25 11.28 3.17 22.52
C GLY A 25 10.65 3.38 21.16
N ASP A 26 11.33 3.03 20.08
CA ASP A 26 10.83 3.18 18.71
C ASP A 26 10.35 1.84 18.12
N PRO A 27 9.31 1.85 17.28
CA PRO A 27 8.89 0.64 16.57
C PRO A 27 10.03 0.08 15.72
N GLU A 28 10.16 -1.25 15.72
CA GLU A 28 11.17 -1.96 14.93
C GLU A 28 10.59 -3.27 14.39
N GLY A 29 10.91 -3.60 13.14
CA GLY A 29 10.46 -4.82 12.49
C GLY A 29 8.98 -4.79 12.13
N ILE A 30 8.38 -5.98 12.09
CA ILE A 30 6.99 -6.14 11.68
C ILE A 30 6.05 -5.81 12.83
N TRP A 31 5.12 -4.89 12.59
CA TRP A 31 4.00 -4.60 13.46
C TRP A 31 2.72 -5.12 12.84
N LYS A 32 1.96 -5.89 13.60
CA LYS A 32 0.68 -6.45 13.18
C LYS A 32 -0.46 -5.66 13.80
N ILE A 33 -1.46 -5.36 12.97
CA ILE A 33 -2.70 -4.75 13.41
C ILE A 33 -3.79 -5.80 13.21
N THR A 34 -4.50 -6.12 14.28
CA THR A 34 -5.60 -7.09 14.27
C THR A 34 -6.91 -6.43 14.67
N ASP A 35 -8.01 -6.94 14.13
CA ASP A 35 -9.35 -6.54 14.54
C ASP A 35 -9.80 -7.28 15.80
N ARG A 36 -11.05 -7.03 16.24
CA ARG A 36 -11.62 -7.67 17.43
C ARG A 36 -11.77 -9.18 17.30
N GLN A 37 -11.88 -9.68 16.08
CA GLN A 37 -11.99 -11.11 15.79
C GLN A 37 -10.63 -11.80 15.72
N GLY A 38 -9.53 -11.03 15.90
CA GLY A 38 -8.17 -11.55 15.83
C GLY A 38 -7.64 -11.69 14.41
N GLN A 39 -8.35 -11.15 13.41
CA GLN A 39 -7.88 -11.17 12.04
C GLN A 39 -6.85 -10.07 11.81
N VAL A 40 -5.75 -10.40 11.13
CA VAL A 40 -4.74 -9.40 10.74
C VAL A 40 -5.31 -8.51 9.65
N VAL A 41 -5.43 -7.21 9.95
CA VAL A 41 -5.92 -6.22 8.99
C VAL A 41 -4.78 -5.44 8.33
N ALA A 42 -3.60 -5.41 8.97
CA ALA A 42 -2.42 -4.78 8.41
C ALA A 42 -1.12 -5.35 8.99
N GLN A 43 -0.06 -5.27 8.19
CA GLN A 43 1.32 -5.50 8.62
C GLN A 43 2.15 -4.30 8.19
N LEU A 44 2.79 -3.66 9.16
CA LEU A 44 3.65 -2.50 8.94
C LEU A 44 5.09 -2.91 9.20
N LEU A 45 6.00 -2.47 8.35
CA LEU A 45 7.43 -2.75 8.51
C LEU A 45 8.15 -1.48 8.94
N TYR A 46 8.76 -1.53 10.12
CA TYR A 46 9.50 -0.41 10.70
C TYR A 46 11.00 -0.68 10.76
N ARG A 47 11.76 0.38 10.58
CA ARG A 47 13.20 0.40 10.84
C ARG A 47 13.55 1.72 11.50
N GLU A 48 14.18 1.63 12.68
CA GLU A 48 14.58 2.83 13.44
C GLU A 48 13.42 3.82 13.65
N GLY A 49 12.24 3.29 13.98
CA GLY A 49 11.04 4.10 14.25
C GLY A 49 10.30 4.61 13.04
N LYS A 50 10.77 4.34 11.82
CA LYS A 50 10.16 4.80 10.57
C LYS A 50 9.70 3.62 9.72
N LEU A 51 8.62 3.83 8.97
CA LEU A 51 8.20 2.87 7.97
C LEU A 51 9.28 2.73 6.90
N GLN A 52 9.70 1.49 6.62
CA GLN A 52 10.75 1.17 5.69
C GLN A 52 10.43 -0.15 4.98
N GLY A 53 10.39 -0.14 3.65
CA GLY A 53 10.00 -1.30 2.88
C GLY A 53 8.48 -1.40 2.72
N GLU A 54 7.98 -2.61 2.62
CA GLU A 54 6.58 -2.86 2.27
C GLU A 54 5.69 -3.00 3.51
N SER A 55 4.60 -2.23 3.54
CA SER A 55 3.48 -2.41 4.45
C SER A 55 2.28 -2.94 3.67
N ARG A 56 1.51 -3.84 4.29
CA ARG A 56 0.37 -4.51 3.64
C ARG A 56 -0.89 -4.34 4.46
N PHE A 57 -1.98 -4.14 3.75
CA PHE A 57 -3.32 -4.07 4.30
C PHE A 57 -4.15 -5.17 3.64
N PHE A 58 -5.00 -5.83 4.43
CA PHE A 58 -5.66 -7.06 4.00
C PHE A 58 -7.17 -6.90 3.91
N TYR A 59 -7.76 -7.61 2.95
CA TYR A 59 -9.19 -7.90 2.95
C TYR A 59 -9.52 -8.84 4.12
N PRO A 60 -10.81 -8.94 4.53
CA PRO A 60 -11.21 -9.83 5.64
C PRO A 60 -10.81 -11.28 5.46
N ASP A 61 -10.68 -11.77 4.23
CA ASP A 61 -10.26 -13.14 3.91
C ASP A 61 -8.73 -13.34 3.91
N GLY A 62 -7.95 -12.29 4.20
CA GLY A 62 -6.49 -12.36 4.26
C GLY A 62 -5.78 -12.07 2.94
N VAL A 63 -6.51 -11.80 1.87
CA VAL A 63 -5.91 -11.36 0.60
C VAL A 63 -5.40 -9.93 0.75
N VAL A 64 -4.22 -9.65 0.21
CA VAL A 64 -3.66 -8.28 0.23
C VAL A 64 -4.56 -7.35 -0.57
N ALA A 65 -5.05 -6.30 0.07
CA ALA A 65 -5.87 -5.26 -0.57
C ALA A 65 -5.01 -4.09 -1.06
N VAL A 66 -4.04 -3.67 -0.24
CA VAL A 66 -3.14 -2.55 -0.52
C VAL A 66 -1.73 -2.89 -0.05
N GLN A 67 -0.75 -2.55 -0.86
CA GLN A 67 0.66 -2.63 -0.51
C GLN A 67 1.29 -1.27 -0.73
N VAL A 68 1.92 -0.73 0.30
CA VAL A 68 2.61 0.56 0.23
C VAL A 68 4.08 0.34 0.51
N THR A 69 4.93 0.84 -0.38
CA THR A 69 6.37 0.82 -0.17
C THR A 69 6.84 2.16 0.36
N TYR A 70 7.62 2.11 1.42
CA TYR A 70 8.19 3.29 2.07
C TYR A 70 9.70 3.28 2.00
N ASP A 71 10.27 4.45 1.90
CA ASP A 71 11.69 4.70 2.13
C ASP A 71 11.83 5.79 3.18
N ASN A 72 12.37 5.40 4.33
CA ASN A 72 12.61 6.31 5.46
C ASN A 72 11.36 7.12 5.86
N GLY A 73 10.21 6.44 5.94
CA GLY A 73 8.92 7.01 6.31
C GLY A 73 8.16 7.69 5.17
N LYS A 74 8.72 7.74 3.97
CA LYS A 74 8.09 8.38 2.80
C LYS A 74 7.63 7.33 1.81
N ILE A 75 6.41 7.49 1.29
CA ILE A 75 5.87 6.60 0.27
C ILE A 75 6.66 6.72 -1.04
N THR A 76 7.02 5.58 -1.63
CA THR A 76 7.68 5.50 -2.94
C THR A 76 6.87 4.74 -3.97
N ALA A 77 6.01 3.81 -3.54
CA ALA A 77 5.16 3.02 -4.42
C ALA A 77 3.87 2.63 -3.71
N TYR A 78 2.83 2.43 -4.50
CA TYR A 78 1.50 2.08 -4.02
C TYR A 78 0.88 1.06 -4.96
N LYS A 79 0.34 -0.03 -4.42
CA LYS A 79 -0.41 -1.03 -5.18
C LYS A 79 -1.73 -1.32 -4.51
N GLU A 80 -2.78 -1.44 -5.31
CA GLU A 80 -4.06 -1.98 -4.89
C GLU A 80 -4.34 -3.29 -5.63
N PHE A 81 -5.07 -4.16 -4.98
CA PHE A 81 -5.47 -5.45 -5.52
C PHE A 81 -6.97 -5.62 -5.44
N PHE A 82 -7.54 -6.32 -6.39
CA PHE A 82 -8.92 -6.80 -6.30
C PHE A 82 -9.02 -7.90 -5.24
N SER A 83 -10.21 -8.21 -4.79
CA SER A 83 -10.45 -9.22 -3.76
C SER A 83 -10.02 -10.64 -4.15
N ASP A 84 -9.83 -10.92 -5.44
CA ASP A 84 -9.27 -12.17 -5.95
C ASP A 84 -7.74 -12.20 -6.00
N GLY A 85 -7.07 -11.09 -5.57
CA GLY A 85 -5.62 -10.96 -5.62
C GLY A 85 -5.06 -10.38 -6.92
N THR A 86 -5.90 -10.10 -7.91
CA THR A 86 -5.47 -9.48 -9.16
C THR A 86 -5.07 -8.02 -8.94
N LEU A 87 -3.96 -7.59 -9.53
CA LEU A 87 -3.49 -6.21 -9.43
C LEU A 87 -4.51 -5.24 -10.04
N LYS A 88 -4.85 -4.19 -9.31
CA LYS A 88 -5.82 -3.16 -9.71
C LYS A 88 -5.16 -1.84 -10.06
N THR A 89 -4.18 -1.42 -9.27
CA THR A 89 -3.54 -0.12 -9.41
C THR A 89 -2.07 -0.22 -9.05
N GLU A 90 -1.22 0.42 -9.84
CA GLU A 90 0.20 0.64 -9.55
C GLU A 90 0.54 2.10 -9.71
N LEU A 91 1.12 2.71 -8.68
CA LEU A 91 1.53 4.10 -8.68
C LEU A 91 2.93 4.26 -8.10
N GLU A 92 3.71 5.14 -8.68
CA GLU A 92 4.98 5.59 -8.14
C GLU A 92 4.82 6.95 -7.48
N TYR A 93 5.59 7.18 -6.42
CA TYR A 93 5.58 8.42 -5.64
C TYR A 93 6.97 8.98 -5.46
N ASN A 94 7.07 10.27 -5.40
CA ASN A 94 8.27 11.00 -5.01
C ASN A 94 7.88 12.23 -4.19
N ARG A 95 8.53 12.40 -3.04
CA ARG A 95 8.28 13.53 -2.12
C ARG A 95 6.79 13.71 -1.76
N GLY A 96 6.08 12.58 -1.54
CA GLY A 96 4.67 12.59 -1.15
C GLY A 96 3.68 12.83 -2.29
N LEU A 97 4.14 12.97 -3.52
CA LEU A 97 3.31 13.20 -4.69
C LEU A 97 3.44 12.04 -5.67
N ARG A 98 2.36 11.73 -6.39
CA ARG A 98 2.42 10.80 -7.53
C ARG A 98 3.45 11.34 -8.53
N HIS A 99 4.40 10.49 -8.90
CA HIS A 99 5.50 10.88 -9.78
C HIS A 99 6.11 9.64 -10.40
N GLY A 100 6.07 9.53 -11.71
CA GLY A 100 6.51 8.37 -12.44
C GLY A 100 5.35 7.61 -13.06
N GLU A 101 5.50 6.32 -13.27
CA GLU A 101 4.53 5.51 -13.98
C GLU A 101 3.29 5.22 -13.14
N ALA A 102 2.15 5.16 -13.83
CA ALA A 102 0.86 4.77 -13.27
C ALA A 102 0.19 3.78 -14.20
N ARG A 103 -0.32 2.68 -13.63
CA ARG A 103 -1.04 1.65 -14.35
C ARG A 103 -2.29 1.25 -13.58
N PHE A 104 -3.37 1.07 -14.32
CA PHE A 104 -4.66 0.66 -13.80
C PHE A 104 -5.16 -0.54 -14.58
N TYR A 105 -5.78 -1.50 -13.91
CA TYR A 105 -6.15 -2.78 -14.49
C TYR A 105 -7.63 -3.08 -14.30
N TYR A 106 -8.22 -3.78 -15.27
CA TYR A 106 -9.50 -4.45 -15.09
C TYR A 106 -9.35 -5.67 -14.17
N SER A 107 -10.42 -6.14 -13.60
CA SER A 107 -10.43 -7.36 -12.78
C SER A 107 -10.05 -8.62 -13.57
N THR A 108 -10.11 -8.56 -14.90
CA THR A 108 -9.61 -9.62 -15.79
C THR A 108 -8.09 -9.71 -15.87
N GLY A 109 -7.37 -8.71 -15.32
CA GLY A 109 -5.91 -8.61 -15.43
C GLY A 109 -5.42 -7.78 -16.61
N HIS A 110 -6.31 -7.42 -17.55
CA HIS A 110 -5.97 -6.56 -18.67
C HIS A 110 -5.81 -5.11 -18.23
N LEU A 111 -4.89 -4.40 -18.89
CA LEU A 111 -4.64 -3.00 -18.63
C LEU A 111 -5.86 -2.15 -18.98
N PHE A 112 -6.32 -1.33 -18.05
CA PHE A 112 -7.39 -0.35 -18.23
C PHE A 112 -6.85 0.98 -18.72
N GLY A 113 -5.74 1.43 -18.14
CA GLY A 113 -5.13 2.71 -18.47
C GLY A 113 -3.71 2.80 -17.96
N GLU A 114 -2.90 3.62 -18.61
CA GLU A 114 -1.53 3.89 -18.18
C GLU A 114 -1.08 5.27 -18.59
N GLY A 115 -0.16 5.80 -17.84
CA GLY A 115 0.45 7.10 -18.11
C GLY A 115 1.51 7.44 -17.09
N LYS A 116 1.88 8.70 -17.06
CA LYS A 116 2.86 9.21 -16.11
C LYS A 116 2.31 10.40 -15.33
N TYR A 117 2.70 10.46 -14.07
CA TYR A 117 2.53 11.64 -13.23
C TYR A 117 3.86 12.38 -13.09
N LYS A 118 3.77 13.69 -12.96
CA LYS A 118 4.88 14.54 -12.59
C LYS A 118 4.38 15.53 -11.54
N LYS A 119 4.98 15.47 -10.35
CA LYS A 119 4.62 16.34 -9.21
C LYS A 119 3.10 16.35 -8.92
N GLY A 120 2.48 15.17 -8.95
CA GLY A 120 1.06 14.98 -8.62
C GLY A 120 0.10 15.19 -9.79
N ARG A 121 0.58 15.58 -10.97
CA ARG A 121 -0.27 15.85 -12.14
C ARG A 121 0.02 14.87 -13.27
N ARG A 122 -1.00 14.51 -14.02
CA ARG A 122 -0.84 13.73 -15.24
C ARG A 122 0.00 14.51 -16.25
N THR A 123 0.92 13.81 -16.94
CA THR A 123 1.77 14.39 -17.96
C THR A 123 1.92 13.43 -19.14
N GLY A 124 2.24 13.96 -20.31
CA GLY A 124 2.43 13.18 -21.51
C GLY A 124 1.17 12.55 -22.03
N THR A 125 1.31 11.46 -22.76
CA THR A 125 0.18 10.74 -23.35
C THR A 125 -0.31 9.65 -22.41
N TRP A 126 -1.57 9.71 -22.04
CA TRP A 126 -2.28 8.69 -21.29
C TRP A 126 -3.06 7.82 -22.27
N LYS A 127 -2.93 6.51 -22.12
CA LYS A 127 -3.61 5.51 -22.97
C LYS A 127 -4.66 4.78 -22.14
N TYR A 128 -5.82 4.60 -22.72
CA TYR A 128 -6.90 3.84 -22.12
C TYR A 128 -7.30 2.72 -23.06
N TYR A 129 -7.62 1.57 -22.48
CA TYR A 129 -7.84 0.32 -23.20
C TYR A 129 -9.21 -0.24 -22.89
N LYS A 130 -9.80 -0.88 -23.90
CA LYS A 130 -10.97 -1.72 -23.70
C LYS A 130 -10.56 -3.00 -22.95
N VAL A 131 -11.53 -3.69 -22.38
CA VAL A 131 -11.28 -4.97 -21.69
C VAL A 131 -10.67 -6.02 -22.63
N THR A 132 -10.82 -5.87 -23.95
CA THR A 132 -10.19 -6.72 -24.98
C THR A 132 -8.70 -6.47 -25.16
N GLY A 133 -8.15 -5.37 -24.59
CA GLY A 133 -6.77 -4.97 -24.77
C GLY A 133 -6.54 -3.95 -25.90
N GLU A 134 -7.58 -3.65 -26.69
CA GLU A 134 -7.49 -2.63 -27.73
C GLU A 134 -7.49 -1.23 -27.15
N ILE A 135 -6.73 -0.31 -27.78
CA ILE A 135 -6.73 1.10 -27.38
C ILE A 135 -8.12 1.69 -27.65
N GLU A 136 -8.73 2.27 -26.61
CA GLU A 136 -10.01 2.98 -26.72
C GLU A 136 -9.77 4.46 -26.98
N LYS A 137 -8.86 5.08 -26.25
CA LYS A 137 -8.54 6.50 -26.43
C LYS A 137 -7.15 6.84 -25.90
N LYS A 138 -6.62 7.95 -26.42
CA LYS A 138 -5.41 8.58 -25.93
C LYS A 138 -5.71 10.03 -25.54
N LEU A 139 -5.22 10.45 -24.39
CA LEU A 139 -5.34 11.82 -23.91
C LEU A 139 -3.94 12.39 -23.68
N LYS A 140 -3.73 13.61 -24.12
CA LYS A 140 -2.45 14.30 -23.97
C LYS A 140 -2.56 15.42 -22.93
N PHE A 141 -1.65 15.41 -21.96
CA PHE A 141 -1.59 16.40 -20.88
C PHE A 141 -0.34 17.24 -20.91
#